data_a1001b1bfff5af9e4f236e1b1d85a1ce
#
_entry.id   a1001b1bfff5af9e4f236e1b1d85a1ce
#
_cell.length_a   1.000
_cell.length_b   1.000
_cell.length_c   1.000
_cell.angle_alpha   90.00
_cell.angle_beta   90.00
_cell.angle_gamma   90.00
#
_symmetry.space_group_name_H-M   'P 1'
#
loop_
_entity.id
_entity.type
_entity.pdbx_description
1 polymer ?
#
loop_
_entity_poly.entity_id
_entity_poly.type
_entity_poly.pdbx_seq_one_letter_code
_entity_poly.pdbx_strand_id
1 'polypeptide(L)'
;MNSSNDLLMQIFSDTQNRSYIEIVMGIEDHLKKSIEQQEVEEKEAPITHHFAPNVYMRQMDAKAGTLVVSKMHRTEHLNILLKGSLTVVTENGIEYLKAPLVLKSMPGTKRIGYFHEDSSWITVHPTNSTDLEEIEKEVIVPNDEINDFLKSIGYEFKEFTLCHGEQ
;
A
#
# COMPACT_ATOMS: atom_id res chain seq x y z
N MET A 1 -24.40 5.23 -2.18
CA MET A 1 -24.08 5.56 -0.78
C MET A 1 -23.38 4.38 -0.15
N ASN A 2 -22.22 4.59 0.40
CA ASN A 2 -21.46 3.68 1.29
C ASN A 2 -20.80 2.40 0.76
N SER A 3 -20.53 2.23 -0.52
CA SER A 3 -19.86 0.98 -0.94
C SER A 3 -18.41 0.86 -0.44
N SER A 4 -17.66 1.96 -0.32
CA SER A 4 -16.25 1.93 0.10
C SER A 4 -16.07 1.71 1.61
N ASN A 5 -16.92 2.32 2.45
CA ASN A 5 -16.87 2.09 3.90
C ASN A 5 -17.38 0.70 4.27
N ASP A 6 -18.41 0.20 3.59
CA ASP A 6 -18.94 -1.14 3.84
C ASP A 6 -17.95 -2.21 3.41
N LEU A 7 -17.23 -2.00 2.30
CA LEU A 7 -16.15 -2.89 1.85
C LEU A 7 -15.00 -2.94 2.88
N LEU A 8 -14.54 -1.77 3.35
CA LEU A 8 -13.51 -1.70 4.39
C LEU A 8 -13.95 -2.40 5.68
N MET A 9 -15.18 -2.18 6.13
CA MET A 9 -15.73 -2.82 7.34
C MET A 9 -15.91 -4.34 7.18
N GLN A 10 -16.30 -4.81 6.00
CA GLN A 10 -16.41 -6.23 5.70
C GLN A 10 -15.04 -6.92 5.67
N ILE A 11 -14.03 -6.23 5.13
CA ILE A 11 -12.64 -6.66 5.12
C ILE A 11 -12.10 -6.78 6.56
N PHE A 12 -12.48 -5.85 7.46
CA PHE A 12 -12.03 -5.87 8.84
C PHE A 12 -12.71 -6.93 9.71
N SER A 13 -13.92 -7.35 9.38
CA SER A 13 -14.58 -8.44 10.11
C SER A 13 -13.91 -9.79 9.89
N ASP A 14 -13.27 -9.99 8.74
CA ASP A 14 -12.55 -11.24 8.38
C ASP A 14 -11.10 -11.28 8.89
N THR A 15 -10.60 -10.19 9.52
CA THR A 15 -9.18 -9.99 9.76
C THR A 15 -8.61 -10.62 11.04
N GLN A 16 -9.42 -11.20 11.89
CA GLN A 16 -8.93 -11.71 13.19
C GLN A 16 -7.89 -12.85 13.08
N ASN A 17 -7.71 -13.45 11.90
CA ASN A 17 -6.81 -14.58 11.69
C ASN A 17 -5.82 -14.46 10.51
N ARG A 18 -5.84 -13.35 9.75
CA ARG A 18 -4.93 -13.14 8.62
C ARG A 18 -3.90 -12.08 8.92
N SER A 19 -2.69 -12.24 8.37
CA SER A 19 -1.71 -11.15 8.44
C SER A 19 -2.20 -9.97 7.60
N TYR A 20 -1.82 -8.74 7.99
CA TYR A 20 -2.24 -7.53 7.26
C TYR A 20 -1.83 -7.57 5.78
N ILE A 21 -0.70 -8.19 5.44
CA ILE A 21 -0.23 -8.35 4.06
C ILE A 21 -1.19 -9.20 3.23
N GLU A 22 -1.67 -10.32 3.77
CA GLU A 22 -2.63 -11.19 3.09
C GLU A 22 -3.95 -10.46 2.86
N ILE A 23 -4.34 -9.60 3.80
CA ILE A 23 -5.52 -8.74 3.67
C ILE A 23 -5.32 -7.73 2.55
N VAL A 24 -4.20 -7.01 2.56
CA VAL A 24 -3.88 -6.00 1.54
C VAL A 24 -3.83 -6.63 0.15
N MET A 25 -3.20 -7.79 0.01
CA MET A 25 -3.15 -8.51 -1.27
C MET A 25 -4.53 -8.99 -1.72
N GLY A 26 -5.35 -9.51 -0.80
CA GLY A 26 -6.72 -9.93 -1.12
C GLY A 26 -7.62 -8.77 -1.56
N ILE A 27 -7.46 -7.60 -0.95
CA ILE A 27 -8.17 -6.39 -1.37
C ILE A 27 -7.70 -5.93 -2.75
N GLU A 28 -6.39 -5.92 -3.00
CA GLU A 28 -5.84 -5.55 -4.31
C GLU A 28 -6.39 -6.45 -5.41
N ASP A 29 -6.44 -7.77 -5.19
CA ASP A 29 -7.00 -8.71 -6.15
C ASP A 29 -8.50 -8.49 -6.39
N HIS A 30 -9.25 -8.15 -5.34
CA HIS A 30 -10.67 -7.82 -5.47
C HIS A 30 -10.87 -6.53 -6.27
N LEU A 31 -10.09 -5.48 -5.98
CA LEU A 31 -10.13 -4.22 -6.73
C LEU A 31 -9.78 -4.41 -8.21
N LYS A 32 -8.75 -5.19 -8.53
CA LYS A 32 -8.40 -5.51 -9.93
C LYS A 32 -9.57 -6.17 -10.68
N LYS A 33 -10.24 -7.14 -10.04
CA LYS A 33 -11.43 -7.77 -10.63
C LYS A 33 -12.58 -6.80 -10.84
N SER A 34 -12.84 -5.91 -9.86
CA SER A 34 -13.89 -4.89 -9.99
C SER A 34 -13.58 -3.86 -11.08
N ILE A 35 -12.30 -3.52 -11.29
CA ILE A 35 -11.85 -2.67 -12.40
C ILE A 35 -12.08 -3.39 -13.74
N GLU A 36 -11.69 -4.66 -13.86
CA GLU A 36 -11.92 -5.48 -15.05
C GLU A 36 -13.41 -5.61 -15.39
N GLN A 37 -14.27 -5.67 -14.38
CA GLN A 37 -15.74 -5.73 -14.50
C GLN A 37 -16.38 -4.34 -14.73
N GLN A 38 -15.57 -3.27 -14.78
CA GLN A 38 -16.01 -1.87 -14.94
C GLN A 38 -16.93 -1.37 -13.81
N GLU A 39 -16.85 -1.96 -12.63
CA GLU A 39 -17.57 -1.54 -11.43
C GLU A 39 -16.88 -0.38 -10.71
N VAL A 40 -15.55 -0.30 -10.87
CA VAL A 40 -14.67 0.73 -10.29
C VAL A 40 -13.81 1.33 -11.38
N GLU A 41 -13.65 2.65 -11.37
CA GLU A 41 -12.77 3.37 -12.28
C GLU A 41 -11.35 3.45 -11.71
N GLU A 42 -10.36 2.98 -12.47
CA GLU A 42 -8.96 3.20 -12.15
C GLU A 42 -8.53 4.60 -12.63
N LYS A 43 -7.93 5.37 -11.72
CA LYS A 43 -7.35 6.68 -12.02
C LYS A 43 -5.94 6.76 -11.48
N GLU A 44 -5.04 7.29 -12.31
CA GLU A 44 -3.69 7.60 -11.86
C GLU A 44 -3.69 8.93 -11.09
N ALA A 45 -3.10 8.92 -9.89
CA ALA A 45 -2.80 10.16 -9.18
C ALA A 45 -1.59 10.85 -9.82
N PRO A 46 -1.58 12.18 -9.95
CA PRO A 46 -0.41 12.92 -10.43
C PRO A 46 0.84 12.61 -9.60
N ILE A 47 1.95 12.33 -10.28
CA ILE A 47 3.24 12.04 -9.67
C ILE A 47 4.24 13.11 -10.06
N THR A 48 4.96 13.64 -9.07
CA THR A 48 6.12 14.51 -9.28
C THR A 48 7.38 13.83 -8.75
N HIS A 49 8.43 13.84 -9.54
CA HIS A 49 9.73 13.25 -9.22
C HIS A 49 10.72 14.34 -8.86
N HIS A 50 11.40 14.17 -7.72
CA HIS A 50 12.42 15.09 -7.26
C HIS A 50 13.73 14.34 -7.06
N PHE A 51 14.82 14.89 -7.58
CA PHE A 51 16.15 14.31 -7.51
C PHE A 51 17.13 15.25 -6.86
N ALA A 52 17.96 14.71 -5.96
CA ALA A 52 19.14 15.35 -5.41
C ALA A 52 20.26 14.30 -5.27
N PRO A 53 21.53 14.69 -5.08
CA PRO A 53 22.60 13.70 -4.88
C PRO A 53 22.23 12.71 -3.76
N ASN A 54 22.25 11.42 -4.08
CA ASN A 54 21.91 10.29 -3.18
C ASN A 54 20.45 10.28 -2.66
N VAL A 55 19.53 11.05 -3.24
CA VAL A 55 18.14 11.13 -2.81
C VAL A 55 17.19 11.20 -4.00
N TYR A 56 16.18 10.36 -3.97
CA TYR A 56 15.02 10.44 -4.82
C TYR A 56 13.76 10.61 -3.96
N MET A 57 12.89 11.55 -4.33
CA MET A 57 11.58 11.69 -3.72
C MET A 57 10.49 11.56 -4.78
N ARG A 58 9.51 10.71 -4.49
CA ARG A 58 8.31 10.53 -5.30
C ARG A 58 7.12 11.14 -4.56
N GLN A 59 6.61 12.24 -5.09
CA GLN A 59 5.42 12.90 -4.58
C GLN A 59 4.20 12.45 -5.36
N MET A 60 3.18 12.01 -4.67
CA MET A 60 1.86 11.67 -5.19
C MET A 60 0.83 12.65 -4.65
N ASP A 61 0.06 13.28 -5.53
CA ASP A 61 -1.02 14.18 -5.17
C ASP A 61 -2.38 13.48 -5.39
N ALA A 62 -2.94 12.95 -4.31
CA ALA A 62 -4.20 12.22 -4.32
C ALA A 62 -5.39 13.14 -4.03
N LYS A 63 -6.50 12.94 -4.73
CA LYS A 63 -7.75 13.64 -4.47
C LYS A 63 -8.51 13.00 -3.30
N ALA A 64 -9.31 13.82 -2.60
CA ALA A 64 -10.27 13.31 -1.63
C ALA A 64 -11.14 12.21 -2.25
N GLY A 65 -11.41 11.15 -1.48
CA GLY A 65 -12.18 9.98 -1.95
C GLY A 65 -11.37 8.95 -2.75
N THR A 66 -10.06 9.15 -2.93
CA THR A 66 -9.19 8.19 -3.61
C THR A 66 -8.77 7.06 -2.69
N LEU A 67 -8.92 5.81 -3.14
CA LEU A 67 -8.34 4.62 -2.53
C LEU A 67 -7.06 4.25 -3.29
N VAL A 68 -5.95 4.10 -2.57
CA VAL A 68 -4.65 3.76 -3.15
C VAL A 68 -4.13 2.47 -2.52
N VAL A 69 -3.72 1.52 -3.36
CA VAL A 69 -2.94 0.35 -2.93
C VAL A 69 -1.49 0.60 -3.32
N SER A 70 -0.59 0.63 -2.33
CA SER A 70 0.82 0.85 -2.62
C SER A 70 1.47 -0.40 -3.23
N LYS A 71 2.52 -0.21 -4.04
CA LYS A 71 3.46 -1.28 -4.36
C LYS A 71 4.19 -1.73 -3.08
N MET A 72 4.66 -2.97 -3.02
CA MET A 72 5.52 -3.44 -1.92
C MET A 72 6.91 -2.85 -2.07
N HIS A 73 7.45 -2.29 -0.98
CA HIS A 73 8.80 -1.71 -0.98
C HIS A 73 9.84 -2.73 -0.49
N ARG A 74 10.92 -2.82 -1.23
CA ARG A 74 12.07 -3.70 -0.95
C ARG A 74 12.98 -3.14 0.15
N THR A 75 13.01 -1.81 0.28
CA THR A 75 13.94 -1.09 1.14
C THR A 75 13.25 -0.30 2.25
N GLU A 76 13.98 -0.07 3.34
CA GLU A 76 13.59 0.90 4.34
C GLU A 76 13.58 2.31 3.73
N HIS A 77 12.54 3.09 3.99
CA HIS A 77 12.40 4.43 3.44
C HIS A 77 11.53 5.33 4.32
N LEU A 78 11.59 6.63 4.08
CA LEU A 78 10.74 7.59 4.77
C LEU A 78 9.53 7.94 3.92
N ASN A 79 8.43 8.24 4.61
CA ASN A 79 7.22 8.79 4.01
C ASN A 79 6.89 10.11 4.72
N ILE A 80 6.44 11.09 3.94
CA ILE A 80 6.00 12.38 4.43
C ILE A 80 4.58 12.60 3.92
N LEU A 81 3.63 12.69 4.84
CA LEU A 81 2.31 13.25 4.55
C LEU A 81 2.44 14.76 4.72
N LEU A 82 2.63 15.47 3.60
CA LEU A 82 2.86 16.90 3.59
C LEU A 82 1.56 17.70 3.79
N LYS A 83 0.46 17.19 3.22
CA LYS A 83 -0.86 17.82 3.23
C LYS A 83 -1.95 16.75 3.26
N GLY A 84 -3.09 17.07 3.89
CA GLY A 84 -4.31 16.27 3.88
C GLY A 84 -4.38 15.23 5.00
N SER A 85 -5.24 14.25 4.81
CA SER A 85 -5.49 13.16 5.77
C SER A 85 -5.95 11.89 5.06
N LEU A 86 -5.62 10.74 5.65
CA LEU A 86 -6.04 9.44 5.15
C LEU A 86 -6.24 8.43 6.29
N THR A 87 -7.10 7.45 6.04
CA THR A 87 -7.12 6.21 6.82
C THR A 87 -6.28 5.17 6.08
N VAL A 88 -5.38 4.51 6.78
CA VAL A 88 -4.45 3.54 6.22
C VAL A 88 -4.49 2.23 6.98
N VAL A 89 -4.39 1.11 6.25
CA VAL A 89 -4.19 -0.23 6.83
C VAL A 89 -2.70 -0.48 6.95
N THR A 90 -2.26 -0.73 8.17
CA THR A 90 -0.86 -1.01 8.50
C THR A 90 -0.75 -2.35 9.23
N GLU A 91 0.48 -2.77 9.48
CA GLU A 91 0.80 -3.91 10.35
C GLU A 91 0.27 -3.78 11.79
N ASN A 92 -0.02 -2.55 12.22
CA ASN A 92 -0.57 -2.25 13.55
C ASN A 92 -2.11 -2.14 13.56
N GLY A 93 -2.75 -2.32 12.40
CA GLY A 93 -4.18 -2.17 12.20
C GLY A 93 -4.53 -0.95 11.37
N ILE A 94 -5.70 -0.37 11.66
CA ILE A 94 -6.19 0.82 10.97
C ILE A 94 -5.73 2.06 11.72
N GLU A 95 -5.08 2.96 10.99
CA GLU A 95 -4.61 4.22 11.52
C GLU A 95 -5.18 5.39 10.72
N TYR A 96 -5.61 6.44 11.43
CA TYR A 96 -5.94 7.73 10.82
C TYR A 96 -4.72 8.64 10.89
N LEU A 97 -4.22 9.04 9.72
CA LEU A 97 -3.07 9.91 9.60
C LEU A 97 -3.51 11.30 9.12
N LYS A 98 -2.93 12.34 9.75
CA LYS A 98 -3.17 13.73 9.39
C LYS A 98 -1.84 14.49 9.25
N ALA A 99 -1.72 15.27 8.19
CA ALA A 99 -0.56 16.09 7.91
C ALA A 99 -0.41 17.25 8.95
N PRO A 100 0.84 17.70 9.19
CA PRO A 100 2.10 17.15 8.68
C PRO A 100 2.55 15.92 9.49
N LEU A 101 3.07 14.90 8.81
CA LEU A 101 3.50 13.66 9.46
C LEU A 101 4.68 13.04 8.70
N VAL A 102 5.64 12.50 9.44
CA VAL A 102 6.75 11.71 8.89
C VAL A 102 6.67 10.30 9.46
N LEU A 103 6.77 9.31 8.59
CA LEU A 103 6.74 7.89 8.93
C LEU A 103 7.95 7.18 8.35
N LYS A 104 8.41 6.15 9.05
CA LYS A 104 9.39 5.19 8.52
C LYS A 104 8.67 3.91 8.10
N SER A 105 8.98 3.41 6.92
CA SER A 105 8.50 2.12 6.42
C SER A 105 9.64 1.13 6.32
N MET A 106 9.40 -0.09 6.79
CA MET A 106 10.35 -1.19 6.74
C MET A 106 10.23 -1.95 5.41
N PRO A 107 11.26 -2.74 5.01
CA PRO A 107 11.14 -3.67 3.89
C PRO A 107 9.92 -4.57 4.03
N GLY A 108 9.24 -4.84 2.92
CA GLY A 108 8.00 -5.63 2.91
C GLY A 108 6.73 -4.83 3.19
N THR A 109 6.84 -3.51 3.40
CA THR A 109 5.66 -2.67 3.60
C THR A 109 4.84 -2.54 2.31
N LYS A 110 3.55 -2.87 2.41
CA LYS A 110 2.51 -2.65 1.40
C LYS A 110 1.24 -2.20 2.13
N ARG A 111 0.62 -1.12 1.69
CA ARG A 111 -0.49 -0.48 2.41
C ARG A 111 -1.66 -0.16 1.50
N ILE A 112 -2.84 -0.07 2.10
CA ILE A 112 -4.03 0.51 1.48
C ILE A 112 -4.35 1.79 2.24
N GLY A 113 -4.52 2.89 1.51
CA GLY A 113 -4.90 4.18 2.07
C GLY A 113 -6.12 4.78 1.38
N TYR A 114 -7.06 5.27 2.17
CA TYR A 114 -8.21 6.04 1.70
C TYR A 114 -8.03 7.50 2.09
N PHE A 115 -7.94 8.38 1.11
CA PHE A 115 -7.70 9.81 1.31
C PHE A 115 -9.00 10.55 1.58
N HIS A 116 -9.10 11.21 2.73
CA HIS A 116 -10.29 11.99 3.14
C HIS A 116 -10.28 13.41 2.59
N GLU A 117 -9.10 13.94 2.33
CA GLU A 117 -8.86 15.29 1.82
C GLU A 117 -7.87 15.22 0.66
N ASP A 118 -7.84 16.28 -0.18
CA ASP A 118 -6.77 16.44 -1.17
C ASP A 118 -5.42 16.41 -0.46
N SER A 119 -4.61 15.42 -0.77
CA SER A 119 -3.42 15.07 0.00
C SER A 119 -2.17 14.99 -0.86
N SER A 120 -1.02 15.34 -0.27
CA SER A 120 0.30 15.12 -0.87
C SER A 120 1.08 14.13 -0.03
N TRP A 121 1.43 13.00 -0.63
CA TRP A 121 2.22 11.93 -0.03
C TRP A 121 3.57 11.80 -0.74
N ILE A 122 4.65 11.85 0.01
CA ILE A 122 6.02 11.77 -0.51
C ILE A 122 6.71 10.53 0.04
N THR A 123 7.32 9.72 -0.82
CA THR A 123 8.26 8.68 -0.44
C THR A 123 9.68 9.15 -0.74
N VAL A 124 10.60 8.90 0.20
CA VAL A 124 12.00 9.34 0.13
C VAL A 124 12.90 8.12 0.13
N HIS A 125 13.65 7.94 -0.96
CA HIS A 125 14.51 6.79 -1.17
C HIS A 125 15.98 7.22 -1.34
N PRO A 126 16.94 6.54 -0.68
CA PRO A 126 18.35 6.74 -0.94
C PRO A 126 18.70 6.03 -2.27
N THR A 127 19.11 6.78 -3.28
CA THR A 127 19.62 6.24 -4.54
C THR A 127 20.45 7.28 -5.25
N ASN A 128 21.43 6.84 -6.05
CA ASN A 128 22.21 7.68 -6.95
C ASN A 128 21.65 7.72 -8.36
N SER A 129 20.70 6.84 -8.68
CA SER A 129 20.08 6.80 -10.00
C SER A 129 19.09 7.95 -10.18
N THR A 130 19.01 8.45 -11.40
CA THR A 130 17.96 9.35 -11.87
C THR A 130 17.06 8.68 -12.91
N ASP A 131 17.34 7.42 -13.24
CA ASP A 131 16.53 6.60 -14.11
C ASP A 131 15.41 5.94 -13.31
N LEU A 132 14.15 6.22 -13.68
CA LEU A 132 12.99 5.74 -12.95
C LEU A 132 12.81 4.21 -13.01
N GLU A 133 13.22 3.56 -14.11
CA GLU A 133 13.16 2.11 -14.22
C GLU A 133 14.19 1.42 -13.32
N GLU A 134 15.39 2.00 -13.23
CA GLU A 134 16.40 1.51 -12.30
C GLU A 134 15.97 1.69 -10.84
N ILE A 135 15.44 2.87 -10.50
CA ILE A 135 14.93 3.16 -9.16
C ILE A 135 13.78 2.20 -8.80
N GLU A 136 12.85 1.95 -9.72
CA GLU A 136 11.75 1.02 -9.46
C GLU A 136 12.27 -0.39 -9.15
N LYS A 137 13.26 -0.89 -9.89
CA LYS A 137 13.91 -2.18 -9.62
C LYS A 137 14.63 -2.24 -8.26
N GLU A 138 15.21 -1.11 -7.83
CA GLU A 138 15.89 -1.02 -6.53
C GLU A 138 14.91 -1.03 -5.36
N VAL A 139 13.77 -0.32 -5.48
CA VAL A 139 12.91 0.00 -4.35
C VAL A 139 11.61 -0.81 -4.29
N ILE A 140 11.16 -1.38 -5.40
CA ILE A 140 9.88 -2.11 -5.50
C ILE A 140 10.11 -3.61 -5.66
N VAL A 141 9.27 -4.38 -5.00
CA VAL A 141 9.16 -5.84 -5.20
C VAL A 141 8.10 -6.10 -6.25
N PRO A 142 8.42 -6.76 -7.38
CA PRO A 142 7.42 -7.21 -8.35
C PRO A 142 6.37 -8.11 -7.71
N ASN A 143 5.14 -8.07 -8.20
CA ASN A 143 4.03 -8.83 -7.59
C ASN A 143 4.26 -10.35 -7.58
N ASP A 144 4.91 -10.90 -8.59
CA ASP A 144 5.26 -12.32 -8.69
C ASP A 144 6.41 -12.73 -7.76
N GLU A 145 7.22 -11.79 -7.26
CA GLU A 145 8.31 -12.03 -6.32
C GLU A 145 7.91 -11.80 -4.85
N ILE A 146 6.72 -11.26 -4.56
CA ILE A 146 6.32 -10.83 -3.21
C ILE A 146 6.47 -11.96 -2.19
N ASN A 147 5.98 -13.16 -2.49
CA ASN A 147 6.01 -14.29 -1.55
C ASN A 147 7.44 -14.73 -1.21
N ASP A 148 8.32 -14.79 -2.21
CA ASP A 148 9.72 -15.17 -2.00
C ASP A 148 10.49 -14.09 -1.27
N PHE A 149 10.22 -12.82 -1.59
CA PHE A 149 10.80 -11.70 -0.88
C PHE A 149 10.38 -11.67 0.59
N LEU A 150 9.10 -11.85 0.91
CA LEU A 150 8.60 -11.88 2.29
C LEU A 150 9.26 -13.01 3.10
N LYS A 151 9.38 -14.21 2.52
CA LYS A 151 10.12 -15.32 3.15
C LYS A 151 11.59 -14.97 3.39
N SER A 152 12.24 -14.30 2.45
CA SER A 152 13.66 -13.92 2.56
C SER A 152 13.95 -12.94 3.70
N ILE A 153 12.96 -12.11 4.08
CA ILE A 153 13.05 -11.18 5.22
C ILE A 153 12.46 -11.75 6.52
N GLY A 154 12.17 -13.08 6.54
CA GLY A 154 11.72 -13.78 7.74
C GLY A 154 10.21 -13.73 8.00
N TYR A 155 9.42 -13.38 6.99
CA TYR A 155 7.96 -13.40 7.10
C TYR A 155 7.44 -14.84 7.03
N GLU A 156 6.65 -15.26 8.01
CA GLU A 156 6.02 -16.58 8.05
C GLU A 156 4.54 -16.45 7.67
N PHE A 157 4.16 -17.10 6.55
CA PHE A 157 2.75 -17.25 6.19
C PHE A 157 2.08 -18.24 7.13
N LYS A 158 0.95 -17.86 7.72
CA LYS A 158 0.14 -18.80 8.50
C LYS A 158 -0.57 -19.73 7.54
N GLU A 159 -0.25 -21.02 7.62
CA GLU A 159 -1.05 -22.04 6.94
C GLU A 159 -2.40 -22.20 7.64
N PHE A 160 -3.48 -21.91 6.91
CA PHE A 160 -4.84 -22.21 7.38
C PHE A 160 -5.25 -23.59 6.89
N THR A 161 -5.40 -24.53 7.80
CA THR A 161 -6.08 -25.77 7.51
C THR A 161 -7.59 -25.50 7.53
N LEU A 162 -8.22 -25.49 6.37
CA LEU A 162 -9.68 -25.53 6.27
C LEU A 162 -10.16 -26.89 6.80
N CYS A 163 -10.57 -26.95 8.05
CA CYS A 163 -11.33 -28.09 8.55
C CYS A 163 -12.74 -28.02 7.95
N HIS A 164 -13.01 -28.81 6.94
CA HIS A 164 -14.38 -29.10 6.52
C HIS A 164 -14.98 -29.96 7.62
N GLY A 165 -15.83 -29.36 8.45
CA GLY A 165 -16.69 -30.13 9.33
C GLY A 165 -17.67 -30.92 8.48
N GLU A 166 -17.46 -32.23 8.36
CA GLU A 166 -18.50 -33.12 7.91
C GLU A 166 -19.61 -33.14 8.96
N GLN A 167 -20.83 -32.74 8.54
CA GLN A 167 -22.06 -33.05 9.26
C GLN A 167 -22.60 -34.36 8.77
#